data_f7ac37b7bccb7657cefa739d33119b32
#
_entry.id   f7ac37b7bccb7657cefa739d33119b32
#
_cell.length_a   1.000
_cell.length_b   1.000
_cell.length_c   1.000
_cell.angle_alpha   90.00
_cell.angle_beta   90.00
_cell.angle_gamma   90.00
#
_symmetry.space_group_name_H-M   'P 1'
#
loop_
_entity.id
_entity.type
_entity.pdbx_description
1 polymer ?
#
loop_
_entity_poly.entity_id
_entity_poly.type
_entity_poly.pdbx_seq_one_letter_code
_entity_poly.pdbx_strand_id
1 'polypeptide(L)'
;MKTKFANLASSSLVACLVIFVIVISCKTDKKEKTDQQPVAYENVQEKSNDCNCEPAWFPHTQTPPPEEGKGSPFDTTSTTNCIFQQWSWQKFLWLTKPENGKTVFENKLIQVSDLMIPVEPQSGLSLVLKDIEQAGSDGVLKTNSQFNSSISKSDTVYYSIHINDTLKVAADHFKTAILDGSIPHNNTETFPIGSLELKVSWVKTSAIPTDKLSTYYQTKAAIYENGAYVKSDVALLGMHVVGVVINHPEFIWATFEHNDMAPYYDWSTNIVSSTDEKLLYGKGNTSSLDGITWSGNQPKEPNKAFTLFEFGVPRTQGNGFMETSQKEPKNYDNIKNINSCVASKLKDVWKNYFYNGGIWIDTDGLPPQKQADTIQKLAGNISHATKGSIARGSLNLSNLTMETYTQTFQSDVHDINVNNLVNCFVCHNSENFNEDKAKSPLYLSHIFNAYLQHGAGKTHDEINTLKIKEFNEQFMKKG
;
A
#
# COMPACT_ATOMS: atom_id res chain seq x y z
N MET A 1 -42.45 54.42 27.97
CA MET A 1 -43.35 54.14 29.10
C MET A 1 -42.70 53.07 29.91
N LYS A 2 -42.06 53.48 30.96
CA LYS A 2 -42.39 53.24 32.39
C LYS A 2 -42.29 51.77 32.72
N THR A 3 -41.25 51.34 33.39
CA THR A 3 -40.94 51.33 34.85
C THR A 3 -41.34 49.96 35.41
N LYS A 4 -40.66 49.28 36.32
CA LYS A 4 -39.63 49.50 37.34
C LYS A 4 -39.29 48.16 37.96
N PHE A 5 -38.05 47.91 38.35
CA PHE A 5 -37.53 47.71 39.72
C PHE A 5 -38.23 46.62 40.57
N ALA A 6 -37.58 45.83 41.40
CA ALA A 6 -36.38 45.90 42.21
C ALA A 6 -36.12 44.53 42.82
N ASN A 7 -34.87 44.11 43.00
CA ASN A 7 -34.07 44.08 44.22
C ASN A 7 -34.65 43.33 45.42
N LEU A 8 -33.94 42.42 45.99
CA LEU A 8 -33.07 42.38 47.19
C LEU A 8 -32.94 40.94 47.63
N ALA A 9 -31.81 40.40 47.72
CA ALA A 9 -30.73 40.47 48.74
C ALA A 9 -30.83 39.38 49.82
N SER A 10 -29.75 38.65 49.88
CA SER A 10 -28.92 38.22 51.01
C SER A 10 -29.50 37.31 52.08
N SER A 11 -28.86 36.24 52.42
CA SER A 11 -27.81 36.08 53.42
C SER A 11 -27.65 34.62 53.84
N SER A 12 -26.43 34.21 53.85
CA SER A 12 -25.63 33.43 54.80
C SER A 12 -26.34 32.66 55.93
N LEU A 13 -25.96 31.40 56.15
CA LEU A 13 -25.18 30.88 57.30
C LEU A 13 -25.29 29.34 57.38
N VAL A 14 -24.21 28.66 57.26
CA VAL A 14 -23.46 27.87 58.25
C VAL A 14 -24.16 26.62 58.85
N ALA A 15 -23.51 25.48 58.56
CA ALA A 15 -23.18 24.33 59.37
C ALA A 15 -24.29 23.49 60.03
N CYS A 16 -24.24 22.18 59.80
CA CYS A 16 -23.80 21.19 60.79
C CYS A 16 -23.91 19.74 60.24
N LEU A 17 -22.89 19.02 60.52
CA LEU A 17 -22.69 17.58 60.40
C LEU A 17 -23.79 16.81 61.14
N VAL A 18 -24.38 15.79 60.52
CA VAL A 18 -24.90 14.61 61.26
C VAL A 18 -24.68 13.36 60.38
N ILE A 19 -23.87 12.48 60.86
CA ILE A 19 -23.64 11.12 60.40
C ILE A 19 -24.88 10.28 60.77
N PHE A 20 -25.46 9.62 59.79
CA PHE A 20 -26.37 8.50 60.06
C PHE A 20 -25.91 7.27 59.28
N VAL A 21 -25.34 6.33 60.04
CA VAL A 21 -25.04 4.97 59.59
C VAL A 21 -26.36 4.19 59.57
N ILE A 22 -26.80 3.79 58.41
CA ILE A 22 -27.86 2.75 58.30
C ILE A 22 -27.21 1.54 57.63
N VAL A 23 -27.01 0.50 58.43
CA VAL A 23 -26.67 -0.85 57.98
C VAL A 23 -27.94 -1.51 57.47
N ILE A 24 -27.98 -1.70 56.15
CA ILE A 24 -28.97 -2.61 55.55
C ILE A 24 -28.20 -3.78 54.93
N SER A 25 -28.33 -4.92 55.61
CA SER A 25 -27.89 -6.22 55.13
C SER A 25 -28.79 -6.67 53.98
N CYS A 26 -28.26 -6.72 52.75
CA CYS A 26 -28.86 -7.47 51.65
C CYS A 26 -27.88 -8.55 51.20
N LYS A 27 -28.40 -9.75 51.19
CA LYS A 27 -27.71 -10.95 50.67
C LYS A 27 -27.24 -10.71 49.24
N THR A 28 -25.97 -10.85 49.03
CA THR A 28 -25.35 -10.85 47.69
C THR A 28 -25.29 -12.26 47.17
N ASP A 29 -26.02 -12.50 46.09
CA ASP A 29 -25.75 -13.62 45.18
C ASP A 29 -24.35 -13.45 44.62
N LYS A 30 -23.49 -14.45 44.83
CA LYS A 30 -22.16 -14.54 44.25
C LYS A 30 -22.28 -14.71 42.73
N LYS A 31 -22.17 -13.62 41.99
CA LYS A 31 -21.65 -13.70 40.62
C LYS A 31 -20.14 -13.78 40.71
N GLU A 32 -19.61 -14.90 40.25
CA GLU A 32 -18.18 -15.03 39.98
C GLU A 32 -17.74 -13.90 39.03
N LYS A 33 -17.05 -12.95 39.59
CA LYS A 33 -16.21 -12.07 38.78
C LYS A 33 -14.98 -12.88 38.39
N THR A 34 -14.89 -13.27 37.16
CA THR A 34 -13.61 -13.57 36.52
C THR A 34 -12.80 -12.28 36.53
N ASP A 35 -11.88 -12.18 37.48
CA ASP A 35 -10.81 -11.20 37.45
C ASP A 35 -9.93 -11.54 36.23
N GLN A 36 -10.25 -10.96 35.09
CA GLN A 36 -9.26 -10.76 34.05
C GLN A 36 -8.31 -9.67 34.58
N GLN A 37 -7.22 -10.09 35.20
CA GLN A 37 -6.07 -9.21 35.37
C GLN A 37 -5.72 -8.66 33.98
N PRO A 38 -5.46 -7.33 33.85
CA PRO A 38 -4.88 -6.81 32.64
C PRO A 38 -3.58 -7.59 32.41
N VAL A 39 -3.51 -8.30 31.31
CA VAL A 39 -2.26 -8.92 30.85
C VAL A 39 -1.28 -7.76 30.76
N ALA A 40 -0.34 -7.72 31.69
CA ALA A 40 0.78 -6.82 31.62
C ALA A 40 1.48 -7.19 30.32
N TYR A 41 1.42 -6.31 29.34
CA TYR A 41 2.27 -6.37 28.16
C TYR A 41 3.70 -6.29 28.73
N GLU A 42 4.39 -7.41 28.80
CA GLU A 42 5.82 -7.39 28.97
C GLU A 42 6.34 -6.48 27.85
N ASN A 43 6.94 -5.37 28.26
CA ASN A 43 7.79 -4.62 27.36
C ASN A 43 8.85 -5.60 26.88
N VAL A 44 8.64 -6.20 25.73
CA VAL A 44 9.70 -6.84 24.97
C VAL A 44 10.65 -5.68 24.67
N GLN A 45 11.65 -5.54 25.53
CA GLN A 45 12.79 -4.68 25.23
C GLN A 45 13.31 -5.21 23.90
N GLU A 46 12.98 -4.51 22.81
CA GLU A 46 13.70 -4.69 21.57
C GLU A 46 15.17 -4.62 21.93
N LYS A 47 15.83 -5.77 21.91
CA LYS A 47 17.28 -5.76 21.81
C LYS A 47 17.59 -4.78 20.70
N SER A 48 18.48 -3.84 20.91
CA SER A 48 18.93 -2.79 20.01
C SER A 48 19.55 -3.39 18.73
N ASN A 49 18.77 -4.14 18.00
CA ASN A 49 19.17 -4.66 16.71
C ASN A 49 18.45 -3.82 15.69
N ASP A 50 19.23 -2.94 15.05
CA ASP A 50 18.85 -2.33 13.80
C ASP A 50 18.27 -3.41 12.89
N CYS A 51 17.16 -3.10 12.21
CA CYS A 51 16.53 -4.05 11.30
C CYS A 51 17.48 -4.35 10.15
N ASN A 52 18.01 -5.56 10.11
CA ASN A 52 19.05 -5.97 9.17
C ASN A 52 18.60 -7.14 8.29
N CYS A 53 19.26 -7.28 7.16
CA CYS A 53 19.18 -8.46 6.30
C CYS A 53 20.02 -9.60 6.86
N GLU A 54 19.62 -10.83 6.59
CA GLU A 54 20.33 -12.02 7.04
C GLU A 54 21.30 -12.56 5.99
N PRO A 55 22.45 -13.12 6.38
CA PRO A 55 23.40 -13.72 5.42
C PRO A 55 22.80 -14.82 4.56
N ALA A 56 21.81 -15.55 5.07
CA ALA A 56 21.12 -16.62 4.37
C ALA A 56 20.28 -16.15 3.17
N TRP A 57 20.03 -14.84 3.04
CA TRP A 57 19.33 -14.30 1.88
C TRP A 57 20.21 -14.24 0.61
N PHE A 58 21.51 -14.41 0.78
CA PHE A 58 22.47 -14.22 -0.29
C PHE A 58 23.32 -15.50 -0.54
N PRO A 59 23.71 -15.80 -1.78
CA PRO A 59 23.36 -15.08 -3.00
C PRO A 59 21.86 -15.09 -3.26
N HIS A 60 21.39 -14.27 -4.20
CA HIS A 60 19.98 -14.07 -4.59
C HIS A 60 19.34 -15.35 -5.20
N THR A 61 19.32 -16.43 -4.41
CA THR A 61 18.85 -17.77 -4.83
C THR A 61 18.01 -18.45 -3.73
N GLN A 62 17.66 -17.72 -2.70
CA GLN A 62 17.00 -18.25 -1.51
C GLN A 62 15.64 -18.89 -1.78
N THR A 63 15.22 -19.74 -0.87
CA THR A 63 13.83 -20.20 -0.75
C THR A 63 12.98 -19.08 -0.16
N PRO A 64 11.71 -18.92 -0.59
CA PRO A 64 10.84 -17.93 0.03
C PRO A 64 10.64 -18.26 1.52
N PRO A 65 10.45 -17.24 2.36
CA PRO A 65 10.10 -17.47 3.76
C PRO A 65 8.74 -18.16 3.83
N PRO A 66 8.53 -19.04 4.78
CA PRO A 66 7.21 -19.64 4.99
C PRO A 66 6.20 -18.57 5.45
N GLU A 67 5.00 -18.62 4.94
CA GLU A 67 3.91 -17.75 5.33
C GLU A 67 3.20 -18.20 6.60
N GLU A 68 3.33 -19.48 6.97
CA GLU A 68 2.74 -20.08 8.16
C GLU A 68 3.58 -21.24 8.71
N GLY A 69 3.28 -21.66 9.94
CA GLY A 69 3.88 -22.81 10.57
C GLY A 69 5.33 -22.59 11.02
N LYS A 70 6.01 -23.70 11.33
CA LYS A 70 7.35 -23.66 11.90
C LYS A 70 8.35 -22.92 11.00
N GLY A 71 8.88 -21.82 11.53
CA GLY A 71 9.84 -20.96 10.84
C GLY A 71 9.20 -19.74 10.16
N SER A 72 7.88 -19.60 10.21
CA SER A 72 7.22 -18.35 9.84
C SER A 72 7.50 -17.27 10.89
N PRO A 73 7.95 -16.09 10.50
CA PRO A 73 8.11 -14.98 11.42
C PRO A 73 6.79 -14.46 11.98
N PHE A 74 5.66 -14.81 11.34
CA PHE A 74 4.32 -14.37 11.73
C PHE A 74 3.56 -15.37 12.62
N ASP A 75 4.14 -16.54 12.89
CA ASP A 75 3.55 -17.54 13.78
C ASP A 75 3.79 -17.18 15.26
N THR A 76 3.51 -15.93 15.59
CA THR A 76 3.62 -15.36 16.94
C THR A 76 2.45 -14.42 17.20
N THR A 77 2.11 -14.24 18.47
CA THR A 77 1.03 -13.34 18.88
C THR A 77 1.43 -11.86 18.93
N SER A 78 2.68 -11.56 18.67
CA SER A 78 3.22 -10.18 18.66
C SER A 78 4.34 -10.09 17.63
N THR A 79 4.15 -9.27 16.64
CA THR A 79 5.12 -9.00 15.58
C THR A 79 5.76 -7.62 15.79
N THR A 80 7.02 -7.49 15.40
CA THR A 80 7.70 -6.18 15.31
C THR A 80 7.64 -5.70 13.86
N ASN A 81 7.69 -4.39 13.64
CA ASN A 81 7.68 -3.87 12.27
C ASN A 81 8.86 -4.39 11.42
N CYS A 82 10.00 -4.71 12.03
CA CYS A 82 11.14 -5.28 11.33
C CYS A 82 10.80 -6.62 10.63
N ILE A 83 9.94 -7.45 11.21
CA ILE A 83 9.52 -8.72 10.60
C ILE A 83 8.84 -8.47 9.25
N PHE A 84 7.98 -7.44 9.17
CA PHE A 84 7.30 -7.07 7.93
C PHE A 84 8.29 -6.53 6.88
N GLN A 85 9.27 -5.72 7.30
CA GLN A 85 10.32 -5.21 6.40
C GLN A 85 11.20 -6.35 5.87
N GLN A 86 11.55 -7.31 6.75
CA GLN A 86 12.32 -8.49 6.36
C GLN A 86 11.54 -9.40 5.42
N TRP A 87 10.27 -9.69 5.70
CA TRP A 87 9.41 -10.45 4.80
C TRP A 87 9.31 -9.81 3.42
N SER A 88 9.11 -8.51 3.39
CA SER A 88 8.99 -7.75 2.12
C SER A 88 10.23 -7.94 1.25
N TRP A 89 11.42 -7.73 1.82
CA TRP A 89 12.66 -7.93 1.09
C TRP A 89 12.89 -9.39 0.69
N GLN A 90 12.64 -10.33 1.57
CA GLN A 90 12.81 -11.76 1.25
C GLN A 90 11.86 -12.18 0.12
N LYS A 91 10.62 -11.70 0.15
CA LYS A 91 9.64 -11.99 -0.91
C LYS A 91 10.06 -11.35 -2.24
N PHE A 92 10.52 -10.10 -2.23
CA PHE A 92 11.05 -9.44 -3.42
C PHE A 92 12.26 -10.19 -3.99
N LEU A 93 13.23 -10.57 -3.15
CA LEU A 93 14.40 -11.32 -3.57
C LEU A 93 14.05 -12.68 -4.17
N TRP A 94 13.07 -13.38 -3.60
CA TRP A 94 12.59 -14.63 -4.19
C TRP A 94 11.91 -14.41 -5.53
N LEU A 95 11.04 -13.43 -5.65
CA LEU A 95 10.32 -13.13 -6.88
C LEU A 95 11.25 -12.74 -8.02
N THR A 96 12.30 -12.01 -7.69
CA THR A 96 13.26 -11.46 -8.65
C THR A 96 14.47 -12.35 -8.90
N LYS A 97 14.61 -13.46 -8.19
CA LYS A 97 15.73 -14.37 -8.44
C LYS A 97 15.68 -14.94 -9.86
N PRO A 98 16.85 -15.12 -10.49
CA PRO A 98 16.93 -15.67 -11.84
C PRO A 98 16.51 -17.14 -11.88
N GLU A 99 15.64 -17.48 -12.81
CA GLU A 99 15.20 -18.84 -13.11
C GLU A 99 14.97 -18.98 -14.61
N ASN A 100 15.72 -19.87 -15.27
CA ASN A 100 15.59 -20.14 -16.71
C ASN A 100 15.65 -18.86 -17.60
N GLY A 101 16.53 -17.93 -17.27
CA GLY A 101 16.74 -16.70 -18.03
C GLY A 101 15.74 -15.58 -17.80
N LYS A 102 14.80 -15.78 -16.89
CA LYS A 102 13.82 -14.78 -16.42
C LYS A 102 13.80 -14.75 -14.91
N THR A 103 12.94 -13.94 -14.32
CA THR A 103 12.69 -13.94 -12.88
C THR A 103 11.64 -15.00 -12.52
N VAL A 104 11.60 -15.35 -11.23
CA VAL A 104 10.59 -16.28 -10.70
C VAL A 104 9.17 -15.78 -10.98
N PHE A 105 8.89 -14.48 -10.79
CA PHE A 105 7.55 -13.97 -11.02
C PHE A 105 7.11 -14.08 -12.48
N GLU A 106 8.01 -13.86 -13.45
CA GLU A 106 7.71 -14.03 -14.88
C GLU A 106 7.48 -15.50 -15.29
N ASN A 107 8.07 -16.44 -14.54
CA ASN A 107 7.99 -17.87 -14.84
C ASN A 107 6.86 -18.60 -14.10
N LYS A 108 6.53 -18.15 -12.89
CA LYS A 108 5.65 -18.92 -11.99
C LYS A 108 4.32 -18.23 -11.68
N LEU A 109 4.21 -16.93 -11.90
CA LEU A 109 2.97 -16.23 -11.64
C LEU A 109 2.19 -16.05 -12.94
N ILE A 110 0.87 -16.07 -12.80
CA ILE A 110 -0.05 -15.85 -13.91
C ILE A 110 -0.19 -14.35 -14.12
N GLN A 111 0.12 -13.87 -15.32
CA GLN A 111 -0.25 -12.50 -15.66
C GLN A 111 -1.75 -12.40 -15.89
N VAL A 112 -2.39 -11.42 -15.26
CA VAL A 112 -3.83 -11.14 -15.38
C VAL A 112 -4.08 -9.69 -15.76
N SER A 113 -5.28 -9.43 -16.29
CA SER A 113 -5.80 -8.07 -16.47
C SER A 113 -6.27 -7.49 -15.12
N ASP A 114 -6.66 -6.23 -15.13
CA ASP A 114 -7.32 -5.56 -13.99
C ASP A 114 -8.70 -6.16 -13.64
N LEU A 115 -9.25 -7.03 -14.48
CA LEU A 115 -10.42 -7.88 -14.23
C LEU A 115 -10.04 -9.29 -13.76
N MET A 116 -8.79 -9.52 -13.35
CA MET A 116 -8.25 -10.84 -12.95
C MET A 116 -8.42 -11.95 -14.02
N ILE A 117 -8.54 -11.57 -15.29
CA ILE A 117 -8.61 -12.51 -16.41
C ILE A 117 -7.18 -12.80 -16.86
N PRO A 118 -6.78 -14.08 -17.03
CA PRO A 118 -5.47 -14.43 -17.56
C PRO A 118 -5.18 -13.72 -18.89
N VAL A 119 -3.97 -13.20 -19.02
CA VAL A 119 -3.52 -12.51 -20.25
C VAL A 119 -2.80 -13.51 -21.13
N GLU A 120 -3.34 -13.68 -22.34
CA GLU A 120 -2.74 -14.58 -23.32
C GLU A 120 -1.44 -14.02 -23.89
N PRO A 121 -0.41 -14.85 -24.09
CA PRO A 121 0.84 -14.44 -24.74
C PRO A 121 0.61 -13.78 -26.10
N GLN A 122 1.34 -12.72 -26.36
CA GLN A 122 1.25 -11.96 -27.61
C GLN A 122 2.61 -11.94 -28.33
N SER A 123 2.59 -12.07 -29.63
CA SER A 123 3.82 -12.05 -30.45
C SER A 123 4.90 -13.03 -29.96
N GLY A 124 4.51 -14.15 -29.28
CA GLY A 124 5.44 -15.14 -28.71
C GLY A 124 6.12 -14.71 -27.40
N LEU A 125 5.58 -13.69 -26.74
CA LEU A 125 6.06 -13.20 -25.44
C LEU A 125 4.98 -13.34 -24.39
N SER A 126 5.34 -13.81 -23.20
CA SER A 126 4.44 -13.98 -22.05
C SER A 126 4.15 -12.66 -21.35
N LEU A 127 5.10 -11.73 -21.29
CA LEU A 127 4.86 -10.40 -20.74
C LEU A 127 4.15 -9.54 -21.79
N VAL A 128 2.93 -9.11 -21.49
CA VAL A 128 2.07 -8.31 -22.35
C VAL A 128 1.71 -7.01 -21.64
N LEU A 129 2.02 -5.89 -22.26
CA LEU A 129 1.84 -4.56 -21.70
C LEU A 129 0.85 -3.75 -22.54
N LYS A 130 -0.33 -3.52 -22.01
CA LYS A 130 -1.37 -2.68 -22.61
C LYS A 130 -1.95 -1.67 -21.62
N ASP A 131 -1.82 -1.96 -20.32
CA ASP A 131 -2.38 -1.15 -19.26
C ASP A 131 -1.43 0.01 -18.98
N ILE A 132 -1.94 1.23 -19.10
CA ILE A 132 -1.17 2.47 -18.96
C ILE A 132 -1.82 3.47 -18.00
N GLU A 133 -3.09 3.27 -17.67
CA GLU A 133 -3.91 4.18 -16.89
C GLU A 133 -3.85 3.79 -15.41
N GLN A 134 -2.91 4.41 -14.70
CA GLN A 134 -2.68 4.05 -13.30
C GLN A 134 -2.50 5.26 -12.39
N ALA A 135 -2.02 6.36 -12.92
CA ALA A 135 -1.76 7.54 -12.13
C ALA A 135 -3.07 8.29 -11.82
N GLY A 136 -3.37 8.45 -10.53
CA GLY A 136 -4.65 9.01 -10.11
C GLY A 136 -5.84 8.15 -10.59
N SER A 137 -6.91 8.76 -11.04
CA SER A 137 -8.13 8.05 -11.42
C SER A 137 -8.16 7.54 -12.87
N ASP A 138 -7.26 7.95 -13.75
CA ASP A 138 -7.12 7.53 -15.17
C ASP A 138 -5.86 8.12 -15.81
N GLY A 139 -4.91 8.52 -15.01
CA GLY A 139 -3.73 9.19 -15.52
C GLY A 139 -2.73 8.23 -16.15
N VAL A 140 -2.14 8.66 -17.23
CA VAL A 140 -1.01 8.00 -17.88
C VAL A 140 0.28 8.65 -17.43
N LEU A 141 1.10 7.92 -16.69
CA LEU A 141 2.38 8.43 -16.20
C LEU A 141 3.39 8.55 -17.33
N LYS A 142 4.03 9.70 -17.41
CA LYS A 142 5.07 10.03 -18.41
C LYS A 142 6.44 10.15 -17.77
N THR A 143 7.45 9.67 -18.48
CA THR A 143 8.84 9.87 -18.09
C THR A 143 9.27 11.32 -18.31
N ASN A 144 10.28 11.74 -17.56
CA ASN A 144 10.93 13.02 -17.79
C ASN A 144 11.65 13.00 -19.15
N SER A 145 11.24 13.87 -20.06
CA SER A 145 11.82 13.98 -21.41
C SER A 145 13.31 14.41 -21.42
N GLN A 146 13.83 14.94 -20.31
CA GLN A 146 15.23 15.34 -20.15
C GLN A 146 16.12 14.21 -19.58
N PHE A 147 15.54 13.13 -19.06
CA PHE A 147 16.29 12.03 -18.47
C PHE A 147 17.20 11.34 -19.49
N ASN A 148 16.70 11.13 -20.69
CA ASN A 148 17.51 10.62 -21.80
C ASN A 148 17.62 11.68 -22.90
N SER A 149 18.75 12.38 -22.95
CA SER A 149 19.01 13.43 -23.93
C SER A 149 19.03 12.95 -25.40
N SER A 150 19.07 11.63 -25.62
CA SER A 150 19.04 11.03 -26.96
C SER A 150 17.63 10.95 -27.54
N ILE A 151 16.59 11.18 -26.74
CA ILE A 151 15.19 11.19 -27.15
C ILE A 151 14.59 12.57 -26.84
N SER A 152 13.71 13.04 -27.72
CA SER A 152 13.10 14.37 -27.58
C SER A 152 11.70 14.34 -26.98
N LYS A 153 11.25 13.17 -26.53
CA LYS A 153 9.87 12.97 -26.04
C LYS A 153 9.86 12.11 -24.79
N SER A 154 8.93 12.43 -23.89
CA SER A 154 8.59 11.54 -22.79
C SER A 154 8.03 10.22 -23.29
N ASP A 155 8.33 9.13 -22.59
CA ASP A 155 7.78 7.80 -22.85
C ASP A 155 6.65 7.50 -21.83
N THR A 156 5.91 6.44 -22.08
CA THR A 156 4.80 6.01 -21.24
C THR A 156 5.25 4.92 -20.27
N VAL A 157 4.78 4.97 -19.06
CA VAL A 157 4.91 3.88 -18.09
C VAL A 157 3.76 2.90 -18.31
N TYR A 158 4.11 1.63 -18.41
CA TYR A 158 3.20 0.50 -18.61
C TYR A 158 3.10 -0.34 -17.34
N TYR A 159 2.05 -1.13 -17.22
CA TYR A 159 1.80 -1.95 -16.04
C TYR A 159 1.48 -3.40 -16.40
N SER A 160 1.83 -4.31 -15.49
CA SER A 160 1.39 -5.69 -15.51
C SER A 160 1.00 -6.13 -14.10
N ILE A 161 0.01 -7.01 -14.01
CA ILE A 161 -0.46 -7.59 -12.75
C ILE A 161 -0.20 -9.10 -12.82
N HIS A 162 0.36 -9.64 -11.75
CA HIS A 162 0.67 -11.06 -11.65
C HIS A 162 0.13 -11.64 -10.34
N ILE A 163 -0.46 -12.81 -10.41
CA ILE A 163 -0.99 -13.50 -9.24
C ILE A 163 -0.48 -14.95 -9.20
N ASN A 164 -0.41 -15.53 -8.00
CA ASN A 164 -0.10 -16.95 -7.89
C ASN A 164 -1.36 -17.83 -7.98
N ASP A 165 -1.16 -19.14 -8.15
CA ASP A 165 -2.25 -20.12 -8.24
C ASP A 165 -3.13 -20.13 -6.98
N THR A 166 -2.55 -19.93 -5.79
CA THR A 166 -3.28 -19.87 -4.53
C THR A 166 -4.34 -18.78 -4.54
N LEU A 167 -3.98 -17.57 -4.96
CA LEU A 167 -4.92 -16.45 -5.08
C LEU A 167 -5.94 -16.73 -6.20
N LYS A 168 -5.50 -17.24 -7.35
CA LYS A 168 -6.40 -17.49 -8.49
C LYS A 168 -7.49 -18.50 -8.17
N VAL A 169 -7.11 -19.63 -7.58
CA VAL A 169 -8.07 -20.70 -7.20
C VAL A 169 -9.07 -20.19 -6.17
N ALA A 170 -8.61 -19.47 -5.16
CA ALA A 170 -9.48 -18.88 -4.15
C ALA A 170 -10.43 -17.82 -4.75
N ALA A 171 -9.92 -16.97 -5.63
CA ALA A 171 -10.73 -15.94 -6.31
C ALA A 171 -11.83 -16.54 -7.18
N ASP A 172 -11.55 -17.65 -7.91
CA ASP A 172 -12.55 -18.35 -8.71
C ASP A 172 -13.64 -18.96 -7.83
N HIS A 173 -13.24 -19.56 -6.71
CA HIS A 173 -14.17 -20.11 -5.73
C HIS A 173 -15.08 -19.02 -5.15
N PHE A 174 -14.50 -17.95 -4.60
CA PHE A 174 -15.27 -16.88 -3.97
C PHE A 174 -16.18 -16.16 -4.97
N LYS A 175 -15.68 -15.90 -6.18
CA LYS A 175 -16.52 -15.31 -7.22
C LYS A 175 -17.75 -16.16 -7.51
N THR A 176 -17.58 -17.47 -7.69
CA THR A 176 -18.67 -18.38 -7.95
C THR A 176 -19.66 -18.41 -6.80
N ALA A 177 -19.16 -18.59 -5.57
CA ALA A 177 -19.99 -18.70 -4.37
C ALA A 177 -20.74 -17.40 -4.02
N ILE A 178 -20.18 -16.23 -4.34
CA ILE A 178 -20.87 -14.95 -4.14
C ILE A 178 -21.94 -14.76 -5.23
N LEU A 179 -21.65 -15.09 -6.48
CA LEU A 179 -22.60 -14.90 -7.58
C LEU A 179 -23.77 -15.88 -7.54
N ASP A 180 -23.59 -17.10 -7.02
CA ASP A 180 -24.67 -18.07 -6.83
C ASP A 180 -25.43 -17.90 -5.50
N GLY A 181 -24.98 -16.99 -4.63
CA GLY A 181 -25.60 -16.69 -3.35
C GLY A 181 -25.22 -17.62 -2.21
N SER A 182 -24.29 -18.57 -2.40
CA SER A 182 -23.80 -19.47 -1.34
C SER A 182 -23.01 -18.69 -0.27
N ILE A 183 -22.33 -17.60 -0.67
CA ILE A 183 -21.70 -16.63 0.21
C ILE A 183 -22.38 -15.26 -0.03
N PRO A 184 -22.86 -14.57 1.01
CA PRO A 184 -23.43 -13.25 0.81
C PRO A 184 -22.37 -12.22 0.40
N HIS A 185 -22.75 -11.18 -0.32
CA HIS A 185 -21.83 -10.07 -0.67
C HIS A 185 -21.20 -9.42 0.56
N ASN A 186 -21.94 -9.33 1.65
CA ASN A 186 -21.45 -8.88 2.94
C ASN A 186 -21.01 -10.09 3.76
N ASN A 187 -19.70 -10.33 3.86
CA ASN A 187 -19.13 -11.53 4.49
C ASN A 187 -17.79 -11.23 5.19
N THR A 188 -17.22 -12.22 5.84
CA THR A 188 -15.92 -12.17 6.52
C THR A 188 -14.91 -13.18 5.96
N GLU A 189 -15.12 -13.61 4.73
CA GLU A 189 -14.17 -14.48 4.04
C GLU A 189 -12.85 -13.73 3.78
N THR A 190 -11.76 -14.48 3.83
CA THR A 190 -10.40 -13.97 3.58
C THR A 190 -9.70 -14.86 2.56
N PHE A 191 -8.77 -14.26 1.81
CA PHE A 191 -7.91 -15.07 0.94
C PHE A 191 -7.02 -15.99 1.79
N PRO A 192 -6.73 -17.21 1.29
CA PRO A 192 -5.88 -18.14 2.02
C PRO A 192 -4.45 -17.64 2.17
N ILE A 193 -3.79 -18.09 3.24
CA ILE A 193 -2.37 -17.85 3.48
C ILE A 193 -1.56 -18.30 2.27
N GLY A 194 -0.57 -17.49 1.88
CA GLY A 194 0.22 -17.71 0.67
C GLY A 194 -0.37 -17.08 -0.59
N SER A 195 -1.56 -16.47 -0.54
CA SER A 195 -2.07 -15.65 -1.66
C SER A 195 -1.12 -14.51 -1.95
N LEU A 196 -0.82 -14.30 -3.24
CA LEU A 196 0.16 -13.30 -3.68
C LEU A 196 -0.34 -12.58 -4.93
N GLU A 197 -0.29 -11.25 -4.89
CA GLU A 197 -0.58 -10.34 -5.99
C GLU A 197 0.60 -9.38 -6.19
N LEU A 198 1.02 -9.19 -7.43
CA LEU A 198 2.05 -8.23 -7.81
C LEU A 198 1.48 -7.24 -8.80
N LYS A 199 1.91 -5.99 -8.67
CA LYS A 199 1.76 -4.98 -9.70
C LYS A 199 3.13 -4.45 -10.06
N VAL A 200 3.46 -4.43 -11.34
CA VAL A 200 4.81 -4.10 -11.83
C VAL A 200 4.71 -2.99 -12.86
N SER A 201 5.55 -1.99 -12.71
CA SER A 201 5.66 -0.86 -13.66
C SER A 201 6.89 -1.03 -14.56
N TRP A 202 6.71 -0.66 -15.81
CA TRP A 202 7.66 -0.86 -16.89
C TRP A 202 7.80 0.37 -17.79
N VAL A 203 8.96 0.53 -18.38
CA VAL A 203 9.17 1.51 -19.44
C VAL A 203 9.99 0.86 -20.56
N LYS A 204 9.86 1.37 -21.79
CA LYS A 204 10.79 0.95 -22.87
C LYS A 204 12.22 1.32 -22.51
N THR A 205 13.17 0.42 -22.83
CA THR A 205 14.59 0.70 -22.56
C THR A 205 15.10 1.94 -23.30
N SER A 206 14.45 2.33 -24.40
CA SER A 206 14.76 3.57 -25.11
C SER A 206 14.56 4.85 -24.31
N ALA A 207 13.76 4.83 -23.27
CA ALA A 207 13.56 5.96 -22.37
C ALA A 207 14.73 6.18 -21.40
N ILE A 208 15.60 5.18 -21.27
CA ILE A 208 16.71 5.17 -20.30
C ILE A 208 18.02 5.45 -21.04
N PRO A 209 18.91 6.32 -20.52
CA PRO A 209 20.24 6.51 -21.07
C PRO A 209 21.03 5.20 -21.15
N THR A 210 21.77 5.01 -22.21
CA THR A 210 22.49 3.73 -22.50
C THR A 210 23.48 3.37 -21.39
N ASP A 211 24.12 4.34 -20.78
CA ASP A 211 25.07 4.15 -19.68
C ASP A 211 24.39 3.72 -18.36
N LYS A 212 23.10 4.00 -18.21
CA LYS A 212 22.27 3.61 -17.05
C LYS A 212 21.55 2.28 -17.24
N LEU A 213 21.37 1.79 -18.47
CA LEU A 213 20.58 0.58 -18.75
C LEU A 213 21.04 -0.65 -17.94
N SER A 214 22.34 -0.78 -17.68
CA SER A 214 22.90 -1.88 -16.90
C SER A 214 22.47 -1.89 -15.43
N THR A 215 21.86 -0.82 -14.94
CA THR A 215 21.35 -0.72 -13.55
C THR A 215 19.92 -1.22 -13.41
N TYR A 216 19.20 -1.40 -14.53
CA TYR A 216 17.82 -1.86 -14.55
C TYR A 216 17.70 -3.33 -14.90
N TYR A 217 16.72 -4.01 -14.29
CA TYR A 217 16.28 -5.30 -14.80
C TYR A 217 15.57 -5.10 -16.14
N GLN A 218 15.99 -5.87 -17.14
CA GLN A 218 15.47 -5.75 -18.51
C GLN A 218 14.93 -7.10 -18.97
N THR A 219 13.82 -7.04 -19.71
CA THR A 219 13.20 -8.20 -20.36
C THR A 219 12.50 -7.76 -21.65
N LYS A 220 11.88 -8.72 -22.35
CA LYS A 220 11.11 -8.44 -23.57
C LYS A 220 9.62 -8.51 -23.29
N ALA A 221 8.87 -7.55 -23.80
CA ALA A 221 7.42 -7.48 -23.71
C ALA A 221 6.77 -7.30 -25.08
N ALA A 222 5.54 -7.76 -25.19
CA ALA A 222 4.64 -7.38 -26.25
C ALA A 222 3.84 -6.16 -25.80
N ILE A 223 4.13 -4.99 -26.35
CA ILE A 223 3.47 -3.73 -25.99
C ILE A 223 2.35 -3.46 -26.99
N TYR A 224 1.14 -3.14 -26.48
CA TYR A 224 0.02 -2.73 -27.33
C TYR A 224 0.14 -1.25 -27.67
N GLU A 225 0.43 -0.95 -28.93
CA GLU A 225 0.59 0.41 -29.43
C GLU A 225 -0.03 0.53 -30.84
N ASN A 226 -0.71 1.63 -31.09
CA ASN A 226 -1.31 1.93 -32.41
C ASN A 226 -2.17 0.78 -32.97
N GLY A 227 -2.88 0.06 -32.12
CA GLY A 227 -3.79 -1.02 -32.52
C GLY A 227 -3.13 -2.39 -32.72
N ALA A 228 -1.84 -2.55 -32.41
CA ALA A 228 -1.11 -3.81 -32.56
C ALA A 228 -0.12 -4.08 -31.43
N TYR A 229 0.24 -5.36 -31.24
CA TYR A 229 1.28 -5.75 -30.31
C TYR A 229 2.66 -5.72 -30.97
N VAL A 230 3.56 -4.91 -30.42
CA VAL A 230 4.94 -4.74 -30.86
C VAL A 230 5.90 -5.32 -29.85
N LYS A 231 6.89 -6.10 -30.28
CA LYS A 231 7.97 -6.58 -29.41
C LYS A 231 8.88 -5.43 -29.04
N SER A 232 9.11 -5.26 -27.75
CA SER A 232 9.96 -4.19 -27.21
C SER A 232 10.83 -4.70 -26.07
N ASP A 233 12.02 -4.14 -25.93
CA ASP A 233 12.82 -4.30 -24.74
C ASP A 233 12.32 -3.31 -23.68
N VAL A 234 12.07 -3.80 -22.46
CA VAL A 234 11.54 -3.03 -21.36
C VAL A 234 12.39 -3.16 -20.10
N ALA A 235 12.34 -2.14 -19.28
CA ALA A 235 12.98 -2.07 -17.97
C ALA A 235 11.95 -1.99 -16.87
N LEU A 236 12.17 -2.73 -15.78
CA LEU A 236 11.34 -2.69 -14.57
C LEU A 236 11.65 -1.41 -13.79
N LEU A 237 10.62 -0.68 -13.40
CA LEU A 237 10.73 0.56 -12.64
C LEU A 237 10.39 0.37 -11.16
N GLY A 238 9.29 -0.31 -10.88
CA GLY A 238 8.81 -0.54 -9.53
C GLY A 238 7.92 -1.78 -9.44
N MET A 239 7.69 -2.22 -8.21
CA MET A 239 6.89 -3.42 -7.94
C MET A 239 6.17 -3.28 -6.60
N HIS A 240 4.84 -3.47 -6.61
CA HIS A 240 4.10 -3.82 -5.42
C HIS A 240 4.14 -5.33 -5.21
N VAL A 241 4.40 -5.74 -3.97
CA VAL A 241 4.34 -7.12 -3.51
C VAL A 241 3.30 -7.20 -2.41
N VAL A 242 2.20 -7.86 -2.70
CA VAL A 242 1.03 -7.91 -1.83
C VAL A 242 0.73 -9.38 -1.49
N GLY A 243 0.79 -9.73 -0.21
CA GLY A 243 0.68 -11.14 0.18
C GLY A 243 0.00 -11.38 1.52
N VAL A 244 -0.73 -12.50 1.61
CA VAL A 244 -1.39 -12.97 2.83
C VAL A 244 -0.45 -13.91 3.58
N VAL A 245 -0.24 -13.63 4.85
CA VAL A 245 0.50 -14.48 5.79
C VAL A 245 -0.38 -14.81 6.99
N ILE A 246 0.05 -15.78 7.79
CA ILE A 246 -0.69 -16.13 9.02
C ILE A 246 -0.85 -14.90 9.91
N ASN A 247 -2.01 -14.75 10.52
CA ASN A 247 -2.41 -13.62 11.36
C ASN A 247 -2.56 -12.27 10.64
N HIS A 248 -2.33 -12.20 9.31
CA HIS A 248 -2.48 -10.99 8.51
C HIS A 248 -3.29 -11.26 7.23
N PRO A 249 -4.61 -11.51 7.36
CA PRO A 249 -5.49 -11.78 6.22
C PRO A 249 -5.80 -10.54 5.39
N GLU A 250 -5.38 -9.35 5.86
CA GLU A 250 -5.56 -8.07 5.16
C GLU A 250 -4.62 -7.87 3.97
N PHE A 251 -3.70 -8.76 3.72
CA PHE A 251 -2.51 -8.60 2.91
C PHE A 251 -1.47 -7.66 3.54
N ILE A 252 -0.21 -8.03 3.45
CA ILE A 252 0.92 -7.13 3.66
C ILE A 252 1.20 -6.44 2.33
N TRP A 253 1.22 -5.11 2.33
CA TRP A 253 1.45 -4.28 1.16
C TRP A 253 2.86 -3.74 1.19
N ALA A 254 3.73 -4.24 0.33
CA ALA A 254 5.12 -3.82 0.21
C ALA A 254 5.38 -3.20 -1.16
N THR A 255 6.28 -2.22 -1.24
CA THR A 255 6.59 -1.58 -2.51
C THR A 255 8.08 -1.30 -2.70
N PHE A 256 8.53 -1.46 -3.93
CA PHE A 256 9.92 -1.34 -4.36
C PHE A 256 10.03 -0.46 -5.59
N GLU A 257 11.10 0.33 -5.66
CA GLU A 257 11.39 1.21 -6.79
C GLU A 257 12.87 1.19 -7.15
N HIS A 258 13.17 1.53 -8.40
CA HIS A 258 14.54 1.78 -8.83
C HIS A 258 15.03 3.15 -8.34
N ASN A 259 16.32 3.27 -8.02
CA ASN A 259 16.92 4.49 -7.46
C ASN A 259 16.89 5.72 -8.38
N ASP A 260 16.65 5.52 -9.68
CA ASP A 260 16.61 6.62 -10.65
C ASP A 260 15.21 7.22 -10.86
N MET A 261 14.20 6.80 -10.10
CA MET A 261 12.83 7.28 -10.30
C MET A 261 12.68 8.75 -9.91
N ALA A 262 13.24 9.13 -8.76
CA ALA A 262 13.13 10.47 -8.21
C ALA A 262 14.41 10.89 -7.49
N PRO A 263 14.62 12.20 -7.25
CA PRO A 263 15.69 12.67 -6.39
C PRO A 263 15.47 12.22 -4.94
N TYR A 264 16.53 12.04 -4.21
CA TYR A 264 16.45 11.90 -2.77
C TYR A 264 16.04 13.24 -2.14
N TYR A 265 15.02 13.22 -1.33
CA TYR A 265 14.57 14.37 -0.56
C TYR A 265 14.94 14.19 0.91
N ASP A 266 15.75 15.11 1.43
CA ASP A 266 16.10 15.11 2.84
C ASP A 266 15.03 15.85 3.64
N TRP A 267 14.18 15.12 4.31
CA TRP A 267 13.11 15.66 5.14
C TRP A 267 13.59 16.48 6.34
N SER A 268 14.84 16.28 6.77
CA SER A 268 15.39 17.02 7.89
C SER A 268 15.81 18.45 7.51
N THR A 269 16.20 18.63 6.26
CA THR A 269 16.68 19.91 5.73
C THR A 269 15.75 20.53 4.69
N ASN A 270 14.74 19.79 4.23
CA ASN A 270 13.87 20.14 3.11
C ASN A 270 14.63 20.43 1.80
N ILE A 271 15.69 19.67 1.56
CA ILE A 271 16.54 19.84 0.39
C ILE A 271 16.46 18.62 -0.51
N VAL A 272 16.37 18.88 -1.81
CA VAL A 272 16.54 17.88 -2.86
C VAL A 272 18.02 17.69 -3.13
N SER A 273 18.52 16.47 -2.93
CA SER A 273 19.94 16.17 -3.10
C SER A 273 20.37 15.75 -4.52
N SER A 274 19.40 15.63 -5.45
CA SER A 274 19.74 15.19 -6.80
C SER A 274 20.50 16.24 -7.58
N THR A 275 21.67 15.84 -8.08
CA THR A 275 22.44 16.63 -9.05
C THR A 275 22.14 16.23 -10.50
N ASP A 276 21.40 15.16 -10.71
CA ASP A 276 21.12 14.55 -12.02
C ASP A 276 19.62 14.53 -12.33
N GLU A 277 19.31 14.47 -13.61
CA GLU A 277 17.96 14.17 -14.06
C GLU A 277 17.51 12.78 -13.57
N LYS A 278 16.26 12.65 -13.22
CA LYS A 278 15.61 11.40 -12.80
C LYS A 278 14.55 10.99 -13.81
N LEU A 279 14.20 9.71 -13.83
CA LEU A 279 13.25 9.18 -14.83
C LEU A 279 11.90 9.89 -14.80
N LEU A 280 11.44 10.33 -13.63
CA LEU A 280 10.15 11.02 -13.48
C LEU A 280 10.30 12.50 -13.10
N TYR A 281 11.45 12.93 -12.61
CA TYR A 281 11.69 14.27 -12.07
C TYR A 281 12.89 14.94 -12.68
N GLY A 282 12.81 16.26 -12.80
CA GLY A 282 13.95 17.07 -13.18
C GLY A 282 14.99 17.20 -12.08
N LYS A 283 16.21 17.51 -12.51
CA LYS A 283 17.34 17.79 -11.63
C LYS A 283 16.98 18.84 -10.56
N GLY A 284 17.23 18.47 -9.30
CA GLY A 284 16.99 19.37 -8.17
C GLY A 284 15.53 19.77 -7.97
N ASN A 285 14.58 19.05 -8.56
CA ASN A 285 13.17 19.36 -8.51
C ASN A 285 12.38 18.33 -7.70
N THR A 286 11.42 18.79 -6.91
CA THR A 286 10.46 17.97 -6.17
C THR A 286 9.13 17.78 -6.90
N SER A 287 8.99 18.35 -8.09
CA SER A 287 7.81 18.18 -8.93
C SER A 287 8.16 17.46 -10.20
N SER A 288 7.29 16.58 -10.69
CA SER A 288 7.45 15.91 -11.96
C SER A 288 7.44 16.94 -13.11
N LEU A 289 8.19 16.68 -14.18
CA LEU A 289 8.24 17.56 -15.34
C LEU A 289 7.07 17.30 -16.30
N ASP A 290 6.99 16.09 -16.81
CA ASP A 290 5.99 15.73 -17.81
C ASP A 290 4.70 15.19 -17.17
N GLY A 291 4.79 14.83 -15.89
CA GLY A 291 3.67 14.55 -15.03
C GLY A 291 2.77 13.43 -15.49
N ILE A 292 1.50 13.63 -15.28
CA ILE A 292 0.42 12.74 -15.67
C ILE A 292 -0.31 13.35 -16.86
N THR A 293 -0.47 12.56 -17.92
CA THR A 293 -1.40 12.87 -19.00
C THR A 293 -2.67 12.06 -18.80
N TRP A 294 -3.81 12.64 -19.13
CA TRP A 294 -5.08 11.92 -19.04
C TRP A 294 -5.35 11.18 -20.35
N SER A 295 -5.78 9.93 -20.23
CA SER A 295 -6.28 9.19 -21.39
C SER A 295 -7.77 9.45 -21.60
N GLY A 296 -8.23 9.29 -22.85
CA GLY A 296 -9.62 9.47 -23.22
C GLY A 296 -10.02 10.90 -23.54
N ASN A 297 -11.27 11.05 -24.00
CA ASN A 297 -11.84 12.30 -24.52
C ASN A 297 -12.30 13.30 -23.44
N GLN A 298 -11.94 13.06 -22.18
CA GLN A 298 -12.27 13.98 -21.12
C GLN A 298 -11.01 14.75 -20.74
N PRO A 299 -10.94 16.05 -20.92
CA PRO A 299 -9.94 16.89 -20.28
C PRO A 299 -10.27 16.94 -18.79
N LYS A 300 -9.88 15.91 -18.10
CA LYS A 300 -9.77 15.99 -16.65
C LYS A 300 -8.55 16.86 -16.43
N GLU A 301 -8.65 17.98 -15.92
CA GLU A 301 -7.61 18.93 -15.57
C GLU A 301 -6.24 18.88 -16.32
N PRO A 302 -5.59 19.99 -16.61
CA PRO A 302 -4.29 20.01 -17.29
C PRO A 302 -3.30 19.12 -16.55
N ASN A 303 -2.31 18.60 -17.28
CA ASN A 303 -1.20 17.85 -16.72
C ASN A 303 -0.75 18.48 -15.41
N LYS A 304 -1.02 17.81 -14.29
CA LYS A 304 -0.56 18.30 -12.99
C LYS A 304 0.79 17.67 -12.69
N ALA A 305 1.76 18.53 -12.45
CA ALA A 305 2.93 18.11 -11.71
C ALA A 305 2.48 17.56 -10.36
N PHE A 306 3.14 16.53 -9.89
CA PHE A 306 2.93 15.99 -8.55
C PHE A 306 4.19 16.18 -7.73
N THR A 307 4.02 16.33 -6.44
CA THR A 307 5.11 16.55 -5.50
C THR A 307 5.72 15.26 -5.02
N LEU A 308 7.02 15.32 -4.73
CA LEU A 308 7.79 14.22 -4.21
C LEU A 308 7.64 14.09 -2.69
N PHE A 309 7.33 12.89 -2.23
CA PHE A 309 7.44 12.48 -0.83
C PHE A 309 8.24 11.21 -0.74
N GLU A 310 9.30 11.21 0.02
CA GLU A 310 10.04 10.01 0.36
C GLU A 310 9.50 9.46 1.68
N PHE A 311 9.03 8.23 1.70
CA PHE A 311 8.58 7.52 2.90
C PHE A 311 7.48 8.25 3.72
N GLY A 312 6.59 8.98 3.09
CA GLY A 312 5.43 9.58 3.77
C GLY A 312 5.56 11.07 4.08
N VAL A 313 5.29 11.49 5.30
CA VAL A 313 5.08 12.89 5.66
C VAL A 313 6.39 13.63 5.91
N PRO A 314 6.52 14.91 5.48
CA PRO A 314 7.65 15.74 5.86
C PRO A 314 7.82 15.84 7.37
N ARG A 315 9.05 15.68 7.86
CA ARG A 315 9.37 15.79 9.31
C ARG A 315 9.03 17.15 9.91
N THR A 316 8.98 18.18 9.09
CA THR A 316 8.61 19.54 9.51
C THR A 316 7.15 19.70 9.88
N GLN A 317 6.30 18.77 9.50
CA GLN A 317 4.86 18.79 9.80
C GLN A 317 4.45 17.88 10.95
N GLY A 318 5.23 17.81 11.97
CA GLY A 318 4.96 16.98 13.13
C GLY A 318 6.02 15.91 13.29
N ASN A 319 5.71 14.81 13.88
CA ASN A 319 6.64 13.79 14.39
C ASN A 319 7.43 13.00 13.32
N GLY A 320 7.71 13.57 12.17
CA GLY A 320 8.40 12.88 11.10
C GLY A 320 7.50 11.87 10.43
N PHE A 321 7.99 10.69 10.25
CA PHE A 321 7.21 9.57 9.82
C PHE A 321 6.02 9.37 10.74
N MET A 322 4.81 9.42 10.22
CA MET A 322 3.61 9.14 11.03
C MET A 322 3.56 7.66 11.37
N GLU A 323 4.01 7.34 12.54
CA GLU A 323 3.78 6.04 13.15
C GLU A 323 2.47 6.13 13.93
N THR A 324 1.50 5.30 13.58
CA THR A 324 0.18 5.34 14.20
C THR A 324 0.17 4.81 15.61
N SER A 325 1.19 4.10 16.03
CA SER A 325 1.26 3.56 17.37
C SER A 325 2.67 3.53 17.94
N GLN A 326 2.73 3.52 19.26
CA GLN A 326 3.96 3.25 19.98
C GLN A 326 4.55 1.84 19.74
N LYS A 327 3.78 0.94 19.09
CA LYS A 327 4.24 -0.40 18.72
C LYS A 327 5.26 -0.40 17.59
N GLU A 328 5.42 0.72 16.89
CA GLU A 328 6.25 0.82 15.69
C GLU A 328 7.25 1.98 15.74
N PRO A 329 7.97 2.12 16.87
CA PRO A 329 9.07 3.06 16.90
C PRO A 329 10.10 2.63 15.84
N LYS A 330 10.71 3.60 15.18
CA LYS A 330 11.81 3.37 14.23
C LYS A 330 11.42 2.72 12.88
N ASN A 331 10.16 2.72 12.46
CA ASN A 331 9.79 2.16 11.16
C ASN A 331 10.66 2.70 10.01
N TYR A 332 10.86 4.02 9.97
CA TYR A 332 11.72 4.68 8.98
C TYR A 332 13.18 4.23 9.06
N ASP A 333 13.75 4.17 10.26
CA ASP A 333 15.13 3.73 10.48
C ASP A 333 15.30 2.26 10.09
N ASN A 334 14.32 1.42 10.41
CA ASN A 334 14.31 0.02 10.02
C ASN A 334 14.30 -0.16 8.50
N ILE A 335 13.51 0.62 7.78
CA ILE A 335 13.49 0.60 6.31
C ILE A 335 14.85 1.04 5.75
N LYS A 336 15.43 2.12 6.26
CA LYS A 336 16.75 2.60 5.81
C LYS A 336 17.85 1.57 6.07
N ASN A 337 17.85 0.98 7.25
CA ASN A 337 18.87 0.00 7.66
C ASN A 337 18.80 -1.26 6.79
N ILE A 338 17.60 -1.82 6.61
CA ILE A 338 17.44 -3.03 5.78
C ILE A 338 17.78 -2.76 4.32
N ASN A 339 17.41 -1.60 3.77
CA ASN A 339 17.79 -1.19 2.41
C ASN A 339 19.31 -1.14 2.26
N SER A 340 19.98 -0.49 3.19
CA SER A 340 21.45 -0.38 3.17
C SER A 340 22.12 -1.75 3.30
N CYS A 341 21.59 -2.60 4.19
CA CYS A 341 22.08 -3.96 4.35
C CYS A 341 21.97 -4.76 3.04
N VAL A 342 20.76 -4.81 2.45
CA VAL A 342 20.51 -5.59 1.22
C VAL A 342 21.33 -5.06 0.06
N ALA A 343 21.35 -3.75 -0.19
CA ALA A 343 22.12 -3.14 -1.26
C ALA A 343 23.61 -3.45 -1.17
N SER A 344 24.16 -3.51 0.05
CA SER A 344 25.58 -3.86 0.28
C SER A 344 25.92 -5.31 -0.06
N LYS A 345 24.95 -6.22 -0.02
CA LYS A 345 25.12 -7.66 -0.21
C LYS A 345 24.81 -8.12 -1.64
N LEU A 346 23.87 -7.46 -2.33
CA LEU A 346 23.52 -7.79 -3.70
C LEU A 346 24.66 -7.50 -4.66
N LYS A 347 24.89 -8.44 -5.61
CA LYS A 347 25.91 -8.34 -6.66
C LYS A 347 25.31 -8.06 -8.04
N ASP A 348 24.03 -8.26 -8.18
CA ASP A 348 23.28 -8.11 -9.43
C ASP A 348 22.59 -6.74 -9.55
N VAL A 349 21.76 -6.60 -10.55
CA VAL A 349 21.01 -5.36 -10.87
C VAL A 349 20.09 -4.92 -9.74
N TRP A 350 19.61 -5.85 -8.92
CA TRP A 350 18.63 -5.59 -7.87
C TRP A 350 19.16 -4.74 -6.71
N LYS A 351 20.47 -4.55 -6.61
CA LYS A 351 21.09 -3.57 -5.69
C LYS A 351 20.69 -2.12 -5.98
N ASN A 352 20.16 -1.86 -7.18
CA ASN A 352 19.72 -0.54 -7.61
C ASN A 352 18.22 -0.29 -7.33
N TYR A 353 17.56 -1.25 -6.70
CA TYR A 353 16.19 -1.12 -6.24
C TYR A 353 16.18 -0.98 -4.72
N PHE A 354 15.24 -0.20 -4.22
CA PHE A 354 15.06 -0.03 -2.79
C PHE A 354 13.60 -0.27 -2.40
N TYR A 355 13.40 -0.59 -1.16
CA TYR A 355 12.14 -0.79 -0.52
C TYR A 355 11.63 0.53 0.05
N ASN A 356 10.48 1.02 -0.41
CA ASN A 356 9.88 2.25 0.10
C ASN A 356 9.25 2.06 1.47
N GLY A 357 8.81 0.85 1.74
CA GLY A 357 8.11 0.48 2.96
C GLY A 357 6.99 -0.51 2.72
N GLY A 358 6.34 -0.89 3.81
CA GLY A 358 5.15 -1.73 3.80
C GLY A 358 4.10 -1.20 4.75
N ILE A 359 2.85 -1.59 4.51
CA ILE A 359 1.71 -1.26 5.36
C ILE A 359 0.87 -2.51 5.59
N TRP A 360 0.31 -2.63 6.78
CA TRP A 360 -0.54 -3.73 7.23
C TRP A 360 -1.55 -3.23 8.28
N ILE A 361 -2.37 -4.10 8.82
CA ILE A 361 -3.38 -3.77 9.83
C ILE A 361 -3.00 -4.37 11.18
N ASP A 362 -3.25 -3.65 12.27
CA ASP A 362 -3.06 -4.15 13.63
C ASP A 362 -4.14 -5.18 13.98
N THR A 363 -3.86 -6.42 13.63
CA THR A 363 -4.67 -7.58 13.98
C THR A 363 -3.98 -8.50 14.98
N ASP A 364 -2.82 -8.08 15.52
CA ASP A 364 -2.01 -8.84 16.46
C ASP A 364 -2.82 -9.31 17.68
N GLY A 365 -2.69 -10.60 17.99
CA GLY A 365 -3.34 -11.22 19.15
C GLY A 365 -4.85 -11.43 19.00
N LEU A 366 -5.46 -11.03 17.89
CA LEU A 366 -6.86 -11.32 17.61
C LEU A 366 -7.03 -12.74 17.05
N PRO A 367 -8.07 -13.48 17.44
CA PRO A 367 -8.39 -14.76 16.78
C PRO A 367 -8.85 -14.51 15.33
N PRO A 368 -8.70 -15.49 14.42
CA PRO A 368 -8.94 -15.30 12.98
C PRO A 368 -10.28 -14.65 12.63
N GLN A 369 -11.36 -15.06 13.28
CA GLN A 369 -12.68 -14.44 13.05
C GLN A 369 -12.68 -12.96 13.41
N LYS A 370 -11.99 -12.55 14.47
CA LYS A 370 -11.90 -11.14 14.87
C LYS A 370 -10.99 -10.33 13.97
N GLN A 371 -9.97 -10.95 13.41
CA GLN A 371 -9.15 -10.32 12.37
C GLN A 371 -10.02 -10.00 11.14
N ALA A 372 -10.77 -10.98 10.64
CA ALA A 372 -11.69 -10.81 9.52
C ALA A 372 -12.79 -9.77 9.80
N ASP A 373 -13.42 -9.81 10.99
CA ASP A 373 -14.42 -8.83 11.43
C ASP A 373 -13.85 -7.39 11.46
N THR A 374 -12.58 -7.26 11.84
CA THR A 374 -11.89 -5.96 11.91
C THR A 374 -11.64 -5.42 10.51
N ILE A 375 -11.16 -6.29 9.61
CA ILE A 375 -10.88 -5.91 8.21
C ILE A 375 -12.18 -5.62 7.46
N GLN A 376 -13.26 -6.36 7.68
CA GLN A 376 -14.55 -6.09 7.07
C GLN A 376 -15.05 -4.66 7.37
N LYS A 377 -14.65 -4.10 8.50
CA LYS A 377 -15.02 -2.73 8.91
C LYS A 377 -14.04 -1.67 8.42
N LEU A 378 -13.01 -2.08 7.69
CA LEU A 378 -11.95 -1.19 7.22
C LEU A 378 -12.51 -0.24 6.17
N ALA A 379 -12.75 1.00 6.58
CA ALA A 379 -13.16 2.10 5.71
C ALA A 379 -13.07 3.43 6.48
N GLY A 380 -13.02 4.53 5.78
CA GLY A 380 -13.05 5.87 6.38
C GLY A 380 -11.87 6.13 7.33
N ASN A 381 -12.15 6.64 8.52
CA ASN A 381 -11.10 7.12 9.45
C ASN A 381 -10.15 6.03 9.97
N ILE A 382 -10.54 4.77 9.96
CA ILE A 382 -9.68 3.68 10.44
C ILE A 382 -8.59 3.29 9.45
N SER A 383 -8.75 3.66 8.19
CA SER A 383 -7.78 3.41 7.12
C SER A 383 -6.88 4.62 6.82
N HIS A 384 -7.15 5.78 7.40
CA HIS A 384 -6.34 6.98 7.21
C HIS A 384 -5.14 7.02 8.14
N ALA A 385 -4.14 7.82 7.79
CA ALA A 385 -2.96 8.10 8.61
C ALA A 385 -3.31 9.05 9.78
N THR A 386 -4.23 8.63 10.65
CA THR A 386 -4.67 9.42 11.79
C THR A 386 -4.34 8.73 13.12
N LYS A 387 -4.21 9.52 14.17
CA LYS A 387 -4.01 8.97 15.52
C LYS A 387 -5.19 8.04 15.87
N GLY A 388 -4.86 6.81 16.27
CA GLY A 388 -5.85 5.79 16.59
C GLY A 388 -6.30 4.93 15.41
N SER A 389 -5.78 5.17 14.20
CA SER A 389 -5.93 4.23 13.09
C SER A 389 -5.35 2.86 13.44
N ILE A 390 -5.94 1.82 12.86
CA ILE A 390 -5.41 0.45 12.97
C ILE A 390 -4.36 0.12 11.89
N ALA A 391 -4.16 1.01 10.92
CA ALA A 391 -3.09 0.87 9.95
C ALA A 391 -1.72 1.00 10.64
N ARG A 392 -0.74 0.20 10.19
CA ARG A 392 0.62 0.10 10.74
C ARG A 392 1.64 0.17 9.62
N GLY A 393 2.89 0.45 9.99
CA GLY A 393 4.00 0.56 9.06
C GLY A 393 4.08 1.92 8.40
N SER A 394 4.33 1.96 7.11
CA SER A 394 4.49 3.19 6.32
C SER A 394 3.14 3.77 5.92
N LEU A 395 2.53 4.57 6.78
CA LEU A 395 1.14 5.02 6.67
C LEU A 395 0.81 5.84 5.42
N ASN A 396 1.81 6.44 4.80
CA ASN A 396 1.65 7.26 3.60
C ASN A 396 2.39 6.61 2.43
N LEU A 397 2.41 5.28 2.43
CA LEU A 397 3.10 4.51 1.42
C LEU A 397 2.48 4.72 0.05
N SER A 398 3.33 5.02 -0.91
CA SER A 398 3.01 5.05 -2.34
C SER A 398 4.24 4.70 -3.16
N ASN A 399 4.02 4.32 -4.40
CA ASN A 399 5.06 4.06 -5.38
C ASN A 399 5.02 5.14 -6.46
N LEU A 400 6.16 5.77 -6.71
CA LEU A 400 6.29 6.82 -7.70
C LEU A 400 5.82 6.45 -9.08
N THR A 401 6.04 5.22 -9.43
CA THR A 401 5.77 4.70 -10.77
C THR A 401 4.34 4.21 -10.91
N MET A 402 3.54 4.24 -9.84
CA MET A 402 2.16 3.74 -9.80
C MET A 402 1.16 4.78 -9.28
N GLU A 403 1.18 5.09 -7.97
CA GLU A 403 0.22 6.01 -7.36
C GLU A 403 0.61 7.48 -7.53
N THR A 404 1.84 7.76 -7.95
CA THR A 404 2.34 9.13 -8.07
C THR A 404 2.22 9.91 -6.76
N TYR A 405 2.84 9.39 -5.72
CA TYR A 405 2.86 9.91 -4.37
C TYR A 405 1.57 9.81 -3.62
N THR A 406 1.53 10.54 -2.55
CA THR A 406 0.44 10.63 -1.60
C THR A 406 -0.93 10.87 -2.22
N GLN A 407 -1.04 10.91 -3.55
CA GLN A 407 -2.26 11.16 -4.32
C GLN A 407 -3.05 12.41 -3.85
N THR A 408 -2.38 13.29 -3.13
CA THR A 408 -2.98 14.53 -2.64
C THR A 408 -3.07 15.58 -3.72
N PHE A 409 -2.33 15.40 -4.83
CA PHE A 409 -2.19 16.39 -5.91
C PHE A 409 -1.79 17.78 -5.44
N GLN A 410 -1.16 17.89 -4.29
CA GLN A 410 -0.71 19.17 -3.77
C GLN A 410 0.57 19.61 -4.47
N SER A 411 0.67 20.89 -4.75
CA SER A 411 1.82 21.47 -5.44
C SER A 411 3.00 21.76 -4.51
N ASP A 412 2.77 21.77 -3.19
CA ASP A 412 3.78 22.07 -2.18
C ASP A 412 3.73 21.03 -1.05
N VAL A 413 4.90 20.44 -0.74
CA VAL A 413 5.05 19.49 0.35
C VAL A 413 4.80 20.12 1.73
N HIS A 414 4.99 21.44 1.86
CA HIS A 414 4.79 22.14 3.12
C HIS A 414 3.32 22.36 3.48
N ASP A 415 2.44 22.30 2.49
CA ASP A 415 1.01 22.53 2.67
C ASP A 415 0.23 21.25 2.97
N ILE A 416 0.92 20.12 3.10
CA ILE A 416 0.26 18.84 3.34
C ILE A 416 -0.24 18.74 4.76
N ASN A 417 -1.54 18.55 4.87
CA ASN A 417 -2.15 18.19 6.14
C ASN A 417 -2.00 16.69 6.39
N VAL A 418 -1.09 16.33 7.27
CA VAL A 418 -0.80 14.93 7.63
C VAL A 418 -2.03 14.14 8.09
N ASN A 419 -3.05 14.81 8.63
CA ASN A 419 -4.28 14.14 9.06
C ASN A 419 -5.19 13.74 7.88
N ASN A 420 -4.91 14.24 6.69
CA ASN A 420 -5.69 13.97 5.48
C ASN A 420 -4.95 13.07 4.50
N LEU A 421 -3.75 12.63 4.83
CA LEU A 421 -3.01 11.74 3.96
C LEU A 421 -3.67 10.38 3.90
N VAL A 422 -3.75 9.86 2.70
CA VAL A 422 -4.33 8.58 2.37
C VAL A 422 -3.25 7.52 2.28
N ASN A 423 -3.63 6.28 2.52
CA ASN A 423 -2.75 5.13 2.40
C ASN A 423 -3.41 4.03 1.55
N CYS A 424 -2.73 2.90 1.38
CA CYS A 424 -3.25 1.80 0.58
C CYS A 424 -4.68 1.39 0.97
N PHE A 425 -5.01 1.36 2.27
CA PHE A 425 -6.33 0.93 2.77
C PHE A 425 -7.45 1.95 2.60
N VAL A 426 -7.16 3.16 2.14
CA VAL A 426 -8.22 4.11 1.77
C VAL A 426 -8.85 3.70 0.45
N CYS A 427 -8.04 3.32 -0.53
CA CYS A 427 -8.52 2.75 -1.80
C CYS A 427 -8.79 1.25 -1.68
N HIS A 428 -7.82 0.49 -1.15
CA HIS A 428 -7.94 -0.94 -0.93
C HIS A 428 -8.67 -1.21 0.39
N ASN A 429 -9.93 -0.81 0.45
CA ASN A 429 -10.79 -1.01 1.61
C ASN A 429 -11.70 -2.24 1.42
N SER A 430 -12.55 -2.50 2.39
CA SER A 430 -13.43 -3.66 2.39
C SER A 430 -14.74 -3.48 1.62
N GLU A 431 -14.97 -2.35 0.95
CA GLU A 431 -16.21 -2.08 0.23
C GLU A 431 -16.15 -2.60 -1.21
N ASN A 432 -17.26 -3.18 -1.69
CA ASN A 432 -17.33 -3.55 -3.10
C ASN A 432 -17.60 -2.33 -3.99
N PHE A 433 -17.34 -2.47 -5.31
CA PHE A 433 -17.58 -1.43 -6.31
C PHE A 433 -19.08 -1.30 -6.70
N ASN A 434 -19.98 -1.72 -5.82
CA ASN A 434 -21.41 -1.63 -6.02
C ASN A 434 -22.05 -0.51 -5.20
N GLU A 435 -23.27 -0.13 -5.57
CA GLU A 435 -24.04 0.89 -4.85
C GLU A 435 -24.46 0.44 -3.44
N ASP A 436 -24.62 -0.88 -3.21
CA ASP A 436 -24.96 -1.47 -1.93
C ASP A 436 -23.83 -1.38 -0.89
N LYS A 437 -22.59 -1.08 -1.35
CA LYS A 437 -21.41 -0.95 -0.48
C LYS A 437 -21.26 -2.11 0.51
N ALA A 438 -21.57 -3.33 0.04
CA ALA A 438 -21.35 -4.53 0.83
C ALA A 438 -19.88 -4.68 1.19
N LYS A 439 -19.61 -5.27 2.37
CA LYS A 439 -18.25 -5.31 2.95
C LYS A 439 -17.75 -6.73 3.09
N SER A 440 -16.51 -6.92 2.64
CA SER A 440 -15.77 -8.17 2.80
C SER A 440 -14.25 -7.90 2.78
N PRO A 441 -13.45 -8.64 3.55
CA PRO A 441 -11.99 -8.60 3.41
C PRO A 441 -11.50 -8.92 1.99
N LEU A 442 -12.26 -9.69 1.23
CA LEU A 442 -11.92 -10.04 -0.16
C LEU A 442 -11.83 -8.82 -1.08
N TYR A 443 -12.57 -7.75 -0.78
CA TYR A 443 -12.61 -6.55 -1.63
C TYR A 443 -11.37 -5.66 -1.52
N LEU A 444 -10.46 -5.96 -0.58
CA LEU A 444 -9.15 -5.31 -0.54
C LEU A 444 -8.36 -5.53 -1.84
N SER A 445 -8.53 -6.67 -2.51
CA SER A 445 -8.02 -6.87 -3.86
C SER A 445 -8.95 -6.20 -4.87
N HIS A 446 -8.50 -5.10 -5.46
CA HIS A 446 -9.26 -4.38 -6.48
C HIS A 446 -9.52 -5.24 -7.72
N ILE A 447 -8.55 -6.07 -8.11
CA ILE A 447 -8.74 -6.94 -9.27
C ILE A 447 -9.76 -8.05 -8.99
N PHE A 448 -9.86 -8.54 -7.76
CA PHE A 448 -10.94 -9.47 -7.37
C PHE A 448 -12.29 -8.77 -7.35
N ASN A 449 -12.36 -7.56 -6.80
CA ASN A 449 -13.57 -6.76 -6.78
C ASN A 449 -14.09 -6.52 -8.22
N ALA A 450 -13.19 -6.12 -9.12
CA ALA A 450 -13.50 -5.97 -10.55
C ALA A 450 -13.89 -7.29 -11.22
N TYR A 451 -13.23 -8.40 -10.88
CA TYR A 451 -13.55 -9.74 -11.37
C TYR A 451 -14.96 -10.20 -10.99
N LEU A 452 -15.37 -9.88 -9.77
CA LEU A 452 -16.73 -10.15 -9.29
C LEU A 452 -17.75 -9.34 -10.08
N GLN A 453 -17.51 -8.03 -10.27
CA GLN A 453 -18.42 -7.15 -11.04
C GLN A 453 -18.54 -7.58 -12.50
N HIS A 454 -17.43 -7.98 -13.12
CA HIS A 454 -17.44 -8.53 -14.48
C HIS A 454 -18.25 -9.84 -14.53
N GLY A 455 -18.10 -10.71 -13.54
CA GLY A 455 -18.91 -11.93 -13.41
C GLY A 455 -20.41 -11.67 -13.24
N ALA A 456 -20.75 -10.54 -12.62
CA ALA A 456 -22.15 -10.06 -12.51
C ALA A 456 -22.67 -9.38 -13.78
N GLY A 457 -21.91 -9.40 -14.87
CA GLY A 457 -22.32 -8.90 -16.18
C GLY A 457 -21.99 -7.43 -16.48
N LYS A 458 -21.21 -6.76 -15.61
CA LYS A 458 -20.77 -5.39 -15.89
C LYS A 458 -19.65 -5.38 -16.92
N THR A 459 -19.70 -4.37 -17.80
CA THR A 459 -18.63 -4.10 -18.77
C THR A 459 -17.40 -3.49 -18.08
N HIS A 460 -16.25 -3.53 -18.75
CA HIS A 460 -15.04 -2.89 -18.27
C HIS A 460 -15.23 -1.38 -18.01
N ASP A 461 -15.91 -0.67 -18.90
CA ASP A 461 -16.17 0.76 -18.74
C ASP A 461 -17.07 1.08 -17.55
N GLU A 462 -18.09 0.26 -17.29
CA GLU A 462 -18.93 0.40 -16.09
C GLU A 462 -18.13 0.17 -14.82
N ILE A 463 -17.26 -0.84 -14.79
CA ILE A 463 -16.39 -1.13 -13.66
C ILE A 463 -15.40 0.02 -13.42
N ASN A 464 -14.77 0.54 -14.46
CA ASN A 464 -13.89 1.69 -14.36
C ASN A 464 -14.61 2.94 -13.85
N THR A 465 -15.84 3.16 -14.29
CA THR A 465 -16.67 4.26 -13.75
C THR A 465 -16.91 4.11 -12.27
N LEU A 466 -17.15 2.90 -11.78
CA LEU A 466 -17.34 2.62 -10.35
C LEU A 466 -16.04 2.84 -9.56
N LYS A 467 -14.90 2.37 -10.07
CA LYS A 467 -13.57 2.61 -9.47
C LYS A 467 -13.26 4.10 -9.35
N ILE A 468 -13.49 4.86 -10.42
CA ILE A 468 -13.27 6.32 -10.43
C ILE A 468 -14.20 7.02 -9.46
N LYS A 469 -15.46 6.61 -9.40
CA LYS A 469 -16.44 7.16 -8.45
C LYS A 469 -15.94 6.94 -7.01
N GLU A 470 -15.50 5.73 -6.69
CA GLU A 470 -14.98 5.43 -5.35
C GLU A 470 -13.71 6.22 -5.04
N PHE A 471 -12.77 6.30 -5.97
CA PHE A 471 -11.58 7.14 -5.84
C PHE A 471 -11.98 8.59 -5.52
N ASN A 472 -12.89 9.17 -6.28
CA ASN A 472 -13.34 10.55 -6.06
C ASN A 472 -14.05 10.72 -4.71
N GLU A 473 -14.82 9.73 -4.27
CA GLU A 473 -15.49 9.74 -2.97
C GLU A 473 -14.49 9.72 -1.80
N GLN A 474 -13.41 8.99 -1.93
CA GLN A 474 -12.40 8.86 -0.89
C GLN A 474 -11.42 10.05 -0.86
N PHE A 475 -11.02 10.57 -2.01
CA PHE A 475 -9.94 11.55 -2.15
C PHE A 475 -10.42 12.98 -2.38
N MET A 476 -11.49 13.18 -3.16
CA MET A 476 -11.86 14.51 -3.66
C MET A 476 -12.87 15.26 -2.78
N LYS A 477 -13.54 14.58 -1.85
CA LYS A 477 -14.54 15.21 -0.96
C LYS A 477 -13.95 15.86 0.30
N LYS A 478 -12.64 15.86 0.47
CA LYS A 478 -11.96 16.39 1.66
C LYS A 478 -11.02 17.56 1.36
N GLY A 479 -11.14 18.14 0.16
CA GLY A 479 -10.46 19.39 -0.20
C GLY A 479 -11.26 20.63 0.15
#